data_1fce2a1c0abbae53d4498e7e9a195843
#
_entry.id   1fce2a1c0abbae53d4498e7e9a195843
#
_cell.length_a   1.000
_cell.length_b   1.000
_cell.length_c   1.000
_cell.angle_alpha   90.00
_cell.angle_beta   90.00
_cell.angle_gamma   90.00
#
_symmetry.space_group_name_H-M   'P 1'
#
loop_
_entity.id
_entity.type
_entity.pdbx_description
1 polymer ?
#
loop_
_entity_poly.entity_id
_entity_poly.type
_entity_poly.pdbx_seq_one_letter_code
_entity_poly.pdbx_strand_id
1 'polypeptide(L)'
;DSGTLTSIDDEVEHARIAKMAFYEAEIEAARFRLITNPVMDVLSKLTDRAYDLVILRHDPIDLTYTIDEAHRILRSGGVLVIDSFFGGGKVPDPAQRDPKTIALREAGKRIKTNRDHWQSSLLPVGDGLLIATKL
;
A
#
# COMPACT_ATOMS: atom_id res chain seq x y z
N ASP A 1 8.62 0.09 22.58
CA ASP A 1 7.87 0.08 21.31
C ASP A 1 7.42 1.48 20.96
N SER A 2 7.99 2.04 19.90
CA SER A 2 7.81 3.45 19.51
C SER A 2 7.21 3.67 18.12
N GLY A 3 6.71 2.62 17.47
CA GLY A 3 6.12 2.72 16.12
C GLY A 3 4.84 3.54 16.09
N THR A 4 4.61 4.28 15.01
CA THR A 4 3.37 5.03 14.74
C THR A 4 2.77 4.60 13.43
N LEU A 5 1.44 4.58 13.35
CA LEU A 5 0.67 4.27 12.15
C LEU A 5 0.06 5.54 11.56
N THR A 6 0.19 5.76 10.26
CA THR A 6 -0.65 6.69 9.52
C THR A 6 -1.56 5.88 8.59
N SER A 7 -2.86 5.96 8.78
CA SER A 7 -3.86 5.33 7.92
C SER A 7 -4.63 6.37 7.14
N ILE A 8 -4.80 6.15 5.85
CA ILE A 8 -5.49 7.04 4.92
C ILE A 8 -6.63 6.25 4.30
N ASP A 9 -7.84 6.76 4.43
CA ASP A 9 -9.06 6.19 3.84
C ASP A 9 -10.01 7.34 3.51
N ASP A 10 -10.75 7.27 2.43
CA ASP A 10 -11.72 8.30 2.04
C ASP A 10 -13.10 8.10 2.70
N GLU A 11 -13.34 6.92 3.30
CA GLU A 11 -14.58 6.59 3.98
C GLU A 11 -14.52 6.91 5.47
N VAL A 12 -15.35 7.86 5.91
CA VAL A 12 -15.45 8.29 7.33
C VAL A 12 -15.77 7.11 8.27
N GLU A 13 -16.62 6.20 7.82
CA GLU A 13 -17.06 5.06 8.64
C GLU A 13 -15.92 4.06 8.86
N HIS A 14 -15.05 3.85 7.88
CA HIS A 14 -13.85 3.02 8.05
C HIS A 14 -12.92 3.61 9.12
N ALA A 15 -12.69 4.92 9.08
CA ALA A 15 -11.86 5.61 10.08
C ALA A 15 -12.48 5.50 11.48
N ARG A 16 -13.82 5.61 11.59
CA ARG A 16 -14.54 5.45 12.86
C ARG A 16 -14.36 4.05 13.44
N ILE A 17 -14.54 3.01 12.62
CA ILE A 17 -14.37 1.62 13.04
C ILE A 17 -12.92 1.35 13.46
N ALA A 18 -11.94 1.81 12.69
CA ALA A 18 -10.52 1.67 13.00
C ALA A 18 -10.18 2.34 14.34
N LYS A 19 -10.71 3.55 14.58
CA LYS A 19 -10.51 4.27 15.84
C LYS A 19 -11.06 3.51 17.04
N MET A 20 -12.27 2.93 16.91
CA MET A 20 -12.87 2.11 17.97
C MET A 20 -12.00 0.87 18.24
N ALA A 21 -11.56 0.16 17.22
CA ALA A 21 -10.72 -1.03 17.37
C ALA A 21 -9.38 -0.70 18.06
N PHE A 22 -8.76 0.44 17.76
CA PHE A 22 -7.55 0.88 18.44
C PHE A 22 -7.77 1.20 19.91
N TYR A 23 -8.88 1.83 20.25
CA TYR A 23 -9.23 2.09 21.66
C TYR A 23 -9.54 0.81 22.43
N GLU A 24 -10.27 -0.14 21.82
CA GLU A 24 -10.55 -1.45 22.42
C GLU A 24 -9.25 -2.26 22.64
N ALA A 25 -8.26 -2.10 21.76
CA ALA A 25 -6.93 -2.70 21.89
C ALA A 25 -5.98 -1.91 22.81
N GLU A 26 -6.47 -0.89 23.51
CA GLU A 26 -5.71 -0.02 24.42
C GLU A 26 -4.49 0.66 23.75
N ILE A 27 -4.58 0.93 22.44
CA ILE A 27 -3.53 1.63 21.72
C ILE A 27 -3.65 3.14 21.99
N GLU A 28 -2.58 3.72 22.49
CA GLU A 28 -2.52 5.16 22.78
C GLU A 28 -2.79 6.02 21.53
N ALA A 29 -3.59 7.05 21.65
CA ALA A 29 -3.97 7.95 20.56
C ALA A 29 -2.77 8.59 19.84
N ALA A 30 -1.64 8.77 20.53
CA ALA A 30 -0.40 9.26 19.95
C ALA A 30 0.29 8.25 19.00
N ARG A 31 -0.11 6.98 19.03
CA ARG A 31 0.45 5.88 18.22
C ARG A 31 -0.20 5.74 16.86
N PHE A 32 -1.31 6.41 16.58
CA PHE A 32 -1.97 6.33 15.28
C PHE A 32 -2.52 7.68 14.83
N ARG A 33 -2.50 7.88 13.53
CA ARG A 33 -3.09 9.03 12.84
C ARG A 33 -4.02 8.52 11.75
N LEU A 34 -5.31 8.84 11.87
CA LEU A 34 -6.33 8.49 10.88
C LEU A 34 -6.65 9.73 10.05
N ILE A 35 -6.46 9.64 8.72
CA ILE A 35 -6.70 10.72 7.79
C ILE A 35 -7.84 10.29 6.86
N THR A 36 -8.97 11.02 6.92
CA THR A 36 -10.13 10.80 6.06
C THR A 36 -10.06 11.76 4.87
N ASN A 37 -9.41 11.32 3.81
CA ASN A 37 -9.27 12.03 2.55
C ASN A 37 -8.88 11.03 1.44
N PRO A 38 -9.14 11.37 0.16
CA PRO A 38 -8.62 10.59 -0.95
C PRO A 38 -7.10 10.41 -0.85
N VAL A 39 -6.62 9.18 -1.05
CA VAL A 39 -5.19 8.84 -0.89
C VAL A 39 -4.29 9.72 -1.76
N MET A 40 -4.76 10.05 -2.97
CA MET A 40 -4.01 10.89 -3.92
C MET A 40 -3.74 12.31 -3.41
N ASP A 41 -4.65 12.87 -2.60
CA ASP A 41 -4.52 14.21 -2.03
C ASP A 41 -3.57 14.26 -0.81
N VAL A 42 -3.31 13.12 -0.21
CA VAL A 42 -2.52 13.01 1.03
C VAL A 42 -1.09 12.59 0.74
N LEU A 43 -0.87 11.60 -0.12
CA LEU A 43 0.45 11.00 -0.32
C LEU A 43 1.53 12.03 -0.66
N SER A 44 1.25 12.96 -1.56
CA SER A 44 2.20 14.01 -1.97
C SER A 44 2.64 14.95 -0.83
N LYS A 45 1.88 14.98 0.27
CA LYS A 45 2.16 15.83 1.45
C LYS A 45 2.94 15.09 2.54
N LEU A 46 3.14 13.77 2.40
CA LEU A 46 3.90 12.99 3.35
C LEU A 46 5.41 13.21 3.17
N THR A 47 6.13 13.16 4.28
CA THR A 47 7.57 13.42 4.32
C THR A 47 8.36 12.34 3.61
N ASP A 48 9.35 12.75 2.80
CA ASP A 48 10.28 11.85 2.12
C ASP A 48 11.07 11.01 3.12
N ARG A 49 11.26 9.73 2.78
CA ARG A 49 12.12 8.79 3.54
C ARG A 49 11.77 8.67 5.04
N ALA A 50 10.51 8.93 5.40
CA ALA A 50 10.06 8.94 6.80
C ALA A 50 9.39 7.63 7.25
N TYR A 51 9.11 6.71 6.32
CA TYR A 51 8.35 5.51 6.61
C TYR A 51 9.19 4.24 6.46
N ASP A 52 8.97 3.29 7.37
CA ASP A 52 9.58 1.96 7.35
C ASP A 52 8.77 0.96 6.54
N LEU A 53 7.45 1.14 6.52
CA LEU A 53 6.50 0.25 5.87
C LEU A 53 5.38 1.08 5.23
N VAL A 54 5.03 0.74 4.00
CA VAL A 54 3.84 1.24 3.30
C VAL A 54 3.01 0.06 2.84
N ILE A 55 1.73 0.05 3.18
CA ILE A 55 0.78 -0.98 2.74
C ILE A 55 -0.25 -0.30 1.83
N LEU A 56 -0.35 -0.77 0.59
CA LEU A 56 -1.33 -0.29 -0.39
C LEU A 56 -2.46 -1.31 -0.53
N ARG A 57 -3.69 -0.84 -0.28
CA ARG A 57 -4.93 -1.58 -0.49
C ARG A 57 -6.03 -0.61 -0.92
N HIS A 58 -5.96 -0.16 -2.16
CA HIS A 58 -6.92 0.77 -2.75
C HIS A 58 -7.24 0.37 -4.19
N ASP A 59 -8.00 1.18 -4.92
CA ASP A 59 -8.32 0.90 -6.33
C ASP A 59 -7.04 0.75 -7.15
N PRO A 60 -6.83 -0.37 -7.86
CA PRO A 60 -5.61 -0.63 -8.62
C PRO A 60 -5.29 0.39 -9.72
N ILE A 61 -6.27 1.15 -10.18
CA ILE A 61 -6.08 2.14 -11.27
C ILE A 61 -4.97 3.15 -10.91
N ASP A 62 -4.85 3.50 -9.64
CA ASP A 62 -3.89 4.49 -9.17
C ASP A 62 -2.56 3.90 -8.68
N LEU A 63 -2.37 2.56 -8.79
CA LEU A 63 -1.20 1.87 -8.22
C LEU A 63 0.13 2.41 -8.77
N THR A 64 0.21 2.76 -10.03
CA THR A 64 1.47 3.28 -10.60
C THR A 64 1.92 4.55 -9.89
N TYR A 65 1.01 5.49 -9.66
CA TYR A 65 1.30 6.72 -8.93
C TYR A 65 1.62 6.42 -7.46
N THR A 66 0.82 5.60 -6.80
CA THR A 66 1.02 5.31 -5.37
C THR A 66 2.28 4.50 -5.09
N ILE A 67 2.77 3.69 -6.05
CA ILE A 67 4.08 3.03 -5.97
C ILE A 67 5.22 4.06 -6.02
N ASP A 68 5.12 5.08 -6.89
CA ASP A 68 6.13 6.13 -6.98
C ASP A 68 6.17 6.97 -5.68
N GLU A 69 5.00 7.31 -5.15
CA GLU A 69 4.90 8.00 -3.87
C GLU A 69 5.38 7.12 -2.70
N ALA A 70 5.04 5.82 -2.68
CA ALA A 70 5.56 4.89 -1.70
C ALA A 70 7.11 4.81 -1.76
N HIS A 71 7.68 4.79 -2.96
CA HIS A 71 9.13 4.84 -3.11
C HIS A 71 9.71 6.15 -2.54
N ARG A 72 9.07 7.28 -2.76
CA ARG A 72 9.53 8.56 -2.24
C ARG A 72 9.52 8.61 -0.71
N ILE A 73 8.40 8.19 -0.08
CA ILE A 73 8.21 8.30 1.37
C ILE A 73 8.90 7.19 2.18
N LEU A 74 9.17 6.02 1.59
CA LEU A 74 9.93 4.96 2.24
C LEU A 74 11.40 5.36 2.38
N ARG A 75 12.00 5.04 3.53
CA ARG A 75 13.46 5.09 3.69
C ARG A 75 14.13 3.96 2.90
N SER A 76 15.44 4.04 2.68
CA SER A 76 16.21 2.91 2.15
C SER A 76 16.09 1.70 3.10
N GLY A 77 15.87 0.52 2.54
CA GLY A 77 15.52 -0.70 3.29
C GLY A 77 14.08 -0.75 3.79
N GLY A 78 13.27 0.28 3.54
CA GLY A 78 11.84 0.28 3.84
C GLY A 78 11.06 -0.65 2.89
N VAL A 79 9.89 -1.09 3.33
CA VAL A 79 9.12 -2.15 2.66
C VAL A 79 7.79 -1.62 2.14
N LEU A 80 7.50 -1.89 0.87
CA LEU A 80 6.19 -1.73 0.25
C LEU A 80 5.47 -3.09 0.23
N VAL A 81 4.21 -3.11 0.63
CA VAL A 81 3.30 -4.25 0.48
C VAL A 81 2.09 -3.82 -0.34
N ILE A 82 1.79 -4.57 -1.40
CA ILE A 82 0.54 -4.42 -2.15
C ILE A 82 -0.32 -5.65 -1.84
N ASP A 83 -1.40 -5.42 -1.11
CA ASP A 83 -2.37 -6.45 -0.73
C ASP A 83 -3.35 -6.75 -1.86
N SER A 84 -3.91 -7.97 -1.85
CA SER A 84 -4.87 -8.45 -2.85
C SER A 84 -4.35 -8.35 -4.30
N PHE A 85 -3.06 -8.59 -4.47
CA PHE A 85 -2.37 -8.43 -5.76
C PHE A 85 -2.89 -9.36 -6.86
N PHE A 86 -3.49 -10.50 -6.51
CA PHE A 86 -4.08 -11.39 -7.52
C PHE A 86 -5.44 -10.91 -8.06
N GLY A 87 -6.04 -9.89 -7.43
CA GLY A 87 -7.29 -9.28 -7.91
C GLY A 87 -8.45 -10.26 -7.98
N GLY A 88 -8.63 -11.10 -6.96
CA GLY A 88 -9.63 -12.18 -6.97
C GLY A 88 -9.28 -13.30 -7.94
N GLY A 89 -7.99 -13.58 -8.14
CA GLY A 89 -7.50 -14.61 -9.07
C GLY A 89 -7.46 -14.19 -10.54
N LYS A 90 -7.77 -12.94 -10.86
CA LYS A 90 -7.79 -12.45 -12.27
C LYS A 90 -6.40 -12.16 -12.83
N VAL A 91 -5.46 -11.73 -12.00
CA VAL A 91 -4.09 -11.36 -12.44
C VAL A 91 -3.37 -12.53 -13.12
N PRO A 92 -3.39 -13.77 -12.59
CA PRO A 92 -2.76 -14.91 -13.24
C PRO A 92 -3.53 -15.43 -14.48
N ASP A 93 -4.80 -15.09 -14.66
CA ASP A 93 -5.59 -15.52 -15.81
C ASP A 93 -5.40 -14.58 -17.01
N PRO A 94 -4.72 -15.00 -18.10
CA PRO A 94 -4.43 -14.14 -19.25
C PRO A 94 -5.70 -13.70 -20.02
N ALA A 95 -6.84 -14.36 -19.83
CA ALA A 95 -8.11 -13.99 -20.45
C ALA A 95 -8.72 -12.74 -19.80
N GLN A 96 -8.38 -12.45 -18.55
CA GLN A 96 -8.88 -11.27 -17.83
C GLN A 96 -8.17 -10.00 -18.31
N ARG A 97 -8.94 -9.06 -18.84
CA ARG A 97 -8.41 -7.82 -19.45
C ARG A 97 -9.17 -6.57 -18.98
N ASP A 98 -9.86 -6.65 -17.86
CA ASP A 98 -10.49 -5.47 -17.28
C ASP A 98 -9.41 -4.46 -16.78
N PRO A 99 -9.74 -3.15 -16.72
CA PRO A 99 -8.76 -2.11 -16.40
C PRO A 99 -8.02 -2.32 -15.09
N LYS A 100 -8.69 -2.81 -14.05
CA LYS A 100 -8.07 -3.05 -12.72
C LYS A 100 -7.07 -4.20 -12.76
N THR A 101 -7.39 -5.28 -13.47
CA THR A 101 -6.48 -6.41 -13.66
C THR A 101 -5.24 -6.00 -14.46
N ILE A 102 -5.43 -5.19 -15.50
CA ILE A 102 -4.31 -4.63 -16.28
C ILE A 102 -3.43 -3.75 -15.38
N ALA A 103 -4.04 -2.87 -14.58
CA ALA A 103 -3.29 -1.99 -13.67
C ALA A 103 -2.46 -2.78 -12.64
N LEU A 104 -2.99 -3.85 -12.05
CA LEU A 104 -2.24 -4.75 -11.17
C LEU A 104 -1.03 -5.40 -11.87
N ARG A 105 -1.22 -5.89 -13.10
CA ARG A 105 -0.11 -6.47 -13.89
C ARG A 105 0.97 -5.44 -14.20
N GLU A 106 0.57 -4.23 -14.61
CA GLU A 106 1.51 -3.13 -14.89
C GLU A 106 2.29 -2.73 -13.62
N ALA A 107 1.61 -2.64 -12.48
CA ALA A 107 2.24 -2.38 -11.18
C ALA A 107 3.30 -3.43 -10.84
N GLY A 108 2.95 -4.71 -10.95
CA GLY A 108 3.88 -5.81 -10.71
C GLY A 108 5.06 -5.83 -11.67
N LYS A 109 4.82 -5.58 -12.96
CA LYS A 109 5.87 -5.46 -13.96
C LYS A 109 6.81 -4.30 -13.64
N ARG A 110 6.26 -3.13 -13.30
CA ARG A 110 7.04 -1.93 -12.94
C ARG A 110 8.00 -2.21 -11.78
N ILE A 111 7.53 -2.82 -10.70
CA ILE A 111 8.36 -3.19 -9.55
C ILE A 111 9.42 -4.21 -9.96
N LYS A 112 9.03 -5.28 -10.66
CA LYS A 112 9.93 -6.38 -11.05
C LYS A 112 11.04 -5.93 -11.99
N THR A 113 10.76 -4.99 -12.89
CA THR A 113 11.74 -4.53 -13.89
C THR A 113 12.65 -3.43 -13.37
N ASN A 114 12.25 -2.69 -12.35
CA ASN A 114 13.03 -1.60 -11.77
C ASN A 114 13.94 -2.10 -10.62
N ARG A 115 14.92 -2.91 -10.99
CA ARG A 115 15.83 -3.60 -10.07
C ARG A 115 16.81 -2.69 -9.33
N ASP A 116 16.98 -1.48 -9.79
CA ASP A 116 17.83 -0.48 -9.11
C ASP A 116 17.10 0.18 -7.93
N HIS A 117 15.76 0.08 -7.91
CA HIS A 117 14.91 0.67 -6.86
C HIS A 117 14.27 -0.37 -5.94
N TRP A 118 14.02 -1.58 -6.45
CA TRP A 118 13.24 -2.57 -5.74
C TRP A 118 13.82 -3.97 -5.78
N GLN A 119 13.87 -4.62 -4.63
CA GLN A 119 13.98 -6.07 -4.52
C GLN A 119 12.60 -6.60 -4.10
N SER A 120 12.00 -7.45 -4.94
CA SER A 120 10.60 -7.86 -4.73
C SER A 120 10.37 -9.36 -4.74
N SER A 121 9.33 -9.76 -4.03
CA SER A 121 8.81 -11.13 -3.99
C SER A 121 7.29 -11.12 -4.05
N LEU A 122 6.70 -12.13 -4.69
CA LEU A 122 5.26 -12.34 -4.72
C LEU A 122 4.92 -13.57 -3.89
N LEU A 123 4.12 -13.38 -2.84
CA LEU A 123 3.71 -14.44 -1.93
C LEU A 123 2.28 -14.87 -2.23
N PRO A 124 2.02 -16.18 -2.43
CA PRO A 124 0.68 -16.72 -2.65
C PRO A 124 -0.07 -16.92 -1.31
N VAL A 125 -0.20 -15.84 -0.55
CA VAL A 125 -0.93 -15.80 0.72
C VAL A 125 -2.19 -14.97 0.53
N GLY A 126 -3.34 -15.49 0.94
CA GLY A 126 -4.63 -14.83 0.69
C GLY A 126 -4.87 -14.62 -0.80
N ASP A 127 -5.22 -13.39 -1.19
CA ASP A 127 -5.36 -12.99 -2.60
C ASP A 127 -4.05 -12.43 -3.19
N GLY A 128 -2.90 -12.88 -2.69
CA GLY A 128 -1.56 -12.49 -3.11
C GLY A 128 -1.03 -11.24 -2.42
N LEU A 129 0.21 -11.31 -1.96
CA LEU A 129 0.96 -10.19 -1.42
C LEU A 129 2.18 -9.93 -2.30
N LEU A 130 2.24 -8.77 -2.94
CA LEU A 130 3.48 -8.30 -3.56
C LEU A 130 4.25 -7.47 -2.55
N ILE A 131 5.46 -7.94 -2.21
CA ILE A 131 6.34 -7.29 -1.23
C ILE A 131 7.57 -6.78 -1.97
N ALA A 132 7.94 -5.52 -1.73
CA ALA A 132 9.11 -4.91 -2.35
C ALA A 132 9.91 -4.09 -1.33
N THR A 133 11.20 -4.38 -1.21
CA THR A 133 12.13 -3.61 -0.39
C THR A 133 12.77 -2.52 -1.24
N LYS A 134 12.75 -1.29 -0.77
CA LYS A 134 13.44 -0.17 -1.40
C LYS A 134 14.96 -0.31 -1.20
N LEU A 135 15.69 -0.25 -2.29
CA LEU A 135 17.16 -0.28 -2.32
C LEU A 135 17.78 1.09 -2.06
#